data_7536be72e1bfa3ead52cbdcd694f048d
#
_entry.id   7536be72e1bfa3ead52cbdcd694f048d
#
_cell.length_a   1.000
_cell.length_b   1.000
_cell.length_c   1.000
_cell.angle_alpha   90.00
_cell.angle_beta   90.00
_cell.angle_gamma   90.00
#
_symmetry.space_group_name_H-M   'P 1'
#
loop_
_entity.id
_entity.type
_entity.pdbx_description
1 polymer ?
#
loop_
_entity_poly.entity_id
_entity_poly.type
_entity_poly.pdbx_seq_one_letter_code
_entity_poly.pdbx_strand_id
1 'polypeptide(L)'
;MKLLRPLLLACSLLFAATAHAEKVTVAAAADLKFAMDEIVTIFKQAHPADQVEVIYGSSGKFHTQIQQGAPYDLYFSADIAFPRELAKAGFAASEAKPYAFGRIVLWSDQATRVYGSIS
;
A
#
# COMPACT_ATOMS: atom_id res chain seq x y z
N MET A 1 24.60 42.66 38.42
CA MET A 1 25.18 41.77 37.39
C MET A 1 24.92 40.27 37.62
N LYS A 2 24.04 39.89 38.50
CA LYS A 2 23.70 38.46 38.73
C LYS A 2 22.33 38.01 38.12
N LEU A 3 21.66 38.89 37.35
CA LEU A 3 20.30 38.65 36.80
C LEU A 3 20.26 38.23 35.31
N LEU A 4 21.41 38.15 34.61
CA LEU A 4 21.49 37.82 33.20
C LEU A 4 21.80 36.31 32.90
N ARG A 5 22.09 35.53 33.94
CA ARG A 5 22.42 34.11 33.81
C ARG A 5 21.24 33.13 33.65
N PRO A 6 20.01 33.41 34.14
CA PRO A 6 18.91 32.48 33.93
C PRO A 6 18.20 32.66 32.60
N LEU A 7 18.43 33.75 31.84
CA LEU A 7 17.70 33.99 30.57
C LEU A 7 18.29 33.22 29.38
N LEU A 8 19.52 32.75 29.47
CA LEU A 8 20.19 31.99 28.42
C LEU A 8 19.91 30.48 28.46
N LEU A 9 19.36 29.98 29.57
CA LEU A 9 19.00 28.56 29.71
C LEU A 9 17.58 28.22 29.28
N ALA A 10 16.73 29.23 29.07
CA ALA A 10 15.33 29.03 28.67
C ALA A 10 15.11 28.91 27.15
N CYS A 11 16.12 29.20 26.35
CA CYS A 11 15.99 29.20 24.88
C CYS A 11 16.40 27.87 24.20
N SER A 12 16.89 26.89 24.98
CA SER A 12 17.41 25.63 24.42
C SER A 12 16.43 24.45 24.40
N LEU A 13 15.17 24.66 24.78
CA LEU A 13 14.19 23.56 24.97
C LEU A 13 13.04 23.54 23.99
N LEU A 14 13.09 24.26 22.88
CA LEU A 14 11.98 24.36 21.92
C LEU A 14 12.28 23.79 20.53
N PHE A 15 13.24 22.89 20.38
CA PHE A 15 13.28 21.98 19.24
C PHE A 15 12.63 20.65 19.63
N ALA A 16 11.36 20.69 19.99
CA ALA A 16 10.53 19.51 19.88
C ALA A 16 10.41 19.21 18.39
N ALA A 17 11.16 18.20 17.93
CA ALA A 17 10.95 17.62 16.62
C ALA A 17 9.48 17.21 16.56
N THR A 18 8.67 17.96 15.82
CA THR A 18 7.32 17.54 15.47
C THR A 18 7.48 16.32 14.58
N ALA A 19 7.39 15.14 15.18
CA ALA A 19 7.22 13.90 14.45
C ALA A 19 5.87 14.05 13.73
N HIS A 20 5.90 14.38 12.44
CA HIS A 20 4.70 14.39 11.62
C HIS A 20 4.24 12.93 11.47
N ALA A 21 3.09 12.61 12.07
CA ALA A 21 2.38 11.38 11.80
C ALA A 21 1.91 11.42 10.33
N GLU A 22 2.37 10.47 9.52
CA GLU A 22 1.94 10.35 8.13
C GLU A 22 0.75 9.38 8.03
N LYS A 23 -0.20 9.72 7.15
CA LYS A 23 -1.32 8.85 6.81
C LYS A 23 -1.12 8.33 5.39
N VAL A 24 -1.10 7.00 5.25
CA VAL A 24 -1.01 6.31 3.95
C VAL A 24 -2.30 5.55 3.70
N THR A 25 -2.92 5.81 2.56
CA THR A 25 -4.13 5.11 2.10
C THR A 25 -3.77 4.12 1.00
N VAL A 26 -4.05 2.85 1.26
CA VAL A 26 -3.70 1.72 0.40
C VAL A 26 -4.95 1.13 -0.24
N ALA A 27 -4.99 1.05 -1.57
CA ALA A 27 -5.94 0.23 -2.30
C ALA A 27 -5.33 -1.15 -2.55
N ALA A 28 -5.92 -2.21 -2.04
CA ALA A 28 -5.40 -3.56 -2.17
C ALA A 28 -6.45 -4.53 -2.72
N ALA A 29 -6.03 -5.39 -3.64
CA ALA A 29 -6.86 -6.48 -4.12
C ALA A 29 -7.33 -7.36 -2.95
N ALA A 30 -8.59 -7.79 -2.97
CA ALA A 30 -9.25 -8.44 -1.84
C ALA A 30 -8.59 -9.78 -1.42
N ASP A 31 -7.93 -10.46 -2.33
CA ASP A 31 -7.17 -11.69 -2.08
C ASP A 31 -5.95 -11.48 -1.18
N LEU A 32 -5.47 -10.22 -1.07
CA LEU A 32 -4.35 -9.87 -0.20
C LEU A 32 -4.74 -9.65 1.27
N LYS A 33 -6.03 -9.66 1.60
CA LYS A 33 -6.51 -9.19 2.91
C LYS A 33 -5.73 -9.78 4.08
N PHE A 34 -5.59 -11.09 4.15
CA PHE A 34 -4.94 -11.75 5.29
C PHE A 34 -3.45 -11.37 5.41
N ALA A 35 -2.71 -11.45 4.31
CA ALA A 35 -1.29 -11.11 4.29
C ALA A 35 -1.07 -9.62 4.56
N MET A 36 -1.89 -8.75 3.99
CA MET A 36 -1.77 -7.30 4.15
C MET A 36 -2.10 -6.87 5.58
N ASP A 37 -3.13 -7.44 6.20
CA ASP A 37 -3.49 -7.14 7.59
C ASP A 37 -2.33 -7.50 8.56
N GLU A 38 -1.64 -8.62 8.31
CA GLU A 38 -0.47 -9.02 9.10
C GLU A 38 0.71 -8.06 8.88
N ILE A 39 1.02 -7.70 7.63
CA ILE A 39 2.08 -6.76 7.28
C ILE A 39 1.82 -5.39 7.93
N VAL A 40 0.60 -4.87 7.85
CA VAL A 40 0.23 -3.59 8.47
C VAL A 40 0.36 -3.65 9.98
N THR A 41 0.01 -4.78 10.61
CA THR A 41 0.18 -4.95 12.05
C THR A 41 1.64 -4.86 12.46
N ILE A 42 2.53 -5.54 11.74
CA ILE A 42 3.99 -5.49 11.98
C ILE A 42 4.53 -4.08 11.74
N PHE A 43 4.10 -3.44 10.66
CA PHE A 43 4.51 -2.07 10.34
C PHE A 43 4.15 -1.08 11.44
N LYS A 44 2.92 -1.14 11.96
CA LYS A 44 2.45 -0.27 13.04
C LYS A 44 3.23 -0.45 14.35
N GLN A 45 3.73 -1.65 14.64
CA GLN A 45 4.59 -1.89 15.81
C GLN A 45 5.93 -1.15 15.68
N ALA A 46 6.51 -1.11 14.48
CA ALA A 46 7.76 -0.42 14.19
C ALA A 46 7.57 1.10 14.01
N HIS A 47 6.40 1.52 13.57
CA HIS A 47 6.04 2.90 13.24
C HIS A 47 4.73 3.32 13.92
N PRO A 48 4.70 3.44 15.26
CA PRO A 48 3.44 3.65 16.01
C PRO A 48 2.80 5.02 15.76
N ALA A 49 3.56 6.00 15.27
CA ALA A 49 3.05 7.33 14.94
C ALA A 49 2.35 7.38 13.57
N ASP A 50 2.68 6.45 12.66
CA ASP A 50 2.16 6.44 11.30
C ASP A 50 0.81 5.72 11.22
N GLN A 51 -0.06 6.21 10.34
CA GLN A 51 -1.37 5.63 10.09
C GLN A 51 -1.40 4.98 8.71
N VAL A 52 -1.75 3.70 8.67
CA VAL A 52 -1.98 2.97 7.43
C VAL A 52 -3.44 2.53 7.37
N GLU A 53 -4.15 3.00 6.36
CA GLU A 53 -5.53 2.61 6.06
C GLU A 53 -5.54 1.77 4.79
N VAL A 54 -6.04 0.54 4.87
CA VAL A 54 -6.14 -0.36 3.72
C VAL A 54 -7.60 -0.54 3.33
N ILE A 55 -7.88 -0.29 2.05
CA ILE A 55 -9.20 -0.48 1.45
C ILE A 55 -9.08 -1.68 0.51
N TYR A 56 -9.90 -2.71 0.76
CA TYR A 56 -9.91 -3.93 -0.05
C TYR A 56 -11.02 -3.91 -1.09
N GLY A 57 -10.72 -4.42 -2.27
CA GLY A 57 -11.67 -4.49 -3.37
C GLY A 57 -11.11 -5.17 -4.61
N SER A 58 -11.80 -5.08 -5.74
CA SER A 58 -11.29 -5.63 -6.98
C SER A 58 -10.24 -4.72 -7.62
N SER A 59 -9.21 -5.33 -8.21
CA SER A 59 -8.14 -4.60 -8.88
C SER A 59 -8.65 -3.69 -10.00
N GLY A 60 -9.58 -4.16 -10.82
CA GLY A 60 -10.16 -3.37 -11.93
C GLY A 60 -10.99 -2.18 -11.45
N LYS A 61 -11.72 -2.33 -10.32
CA LYS A 61 -12.47 -1.23 -9.74
C LYS A 61 -11.54 -0.11 -9.24
N PHE A 62 -10.46 -0.47 -8.56
CA PHE A 62 -9.45 0.50 -8.12
C PHE A 62 -8.76 1.18 -9.30
N HIS A 63 -8.44 0.44 -10.37
CA HIS A 63 -7.90 1.00 -11.60
C HIS A 63 -8.80 2.13 -12.13
N THR A 64 -10.10 1.87 -12.26
CA THR A 64 -11.07 2.88 -12.70
C THR A 64 -11.15 4.07 -11.72
N GLN A 65 -11.19 3.82 -10.42
CA GLN A 65 -11.24 4.89 -9.42
C GLN A 65 -10.00 5.79 -9.47
N ILE A 66 -8.80 5.22 -9.66
CA ILE A 66 -7.55 5.99 -9.77
C ILE A 66 -7.58 6.87 -11.01
N GLN A 67 -8.06 6.38 -12.14
CA GLN A 67 -8.25 7.18 -13.37
C GLN A 67 -9.24 8.33 -13.16
N GLN A 68 -10.19 8.18 -12.24
CA GLN A 68 -11.15 9.22 -11.84
C GLN A 68 -10.65 10.13 -10.73
N GLY A 69 -9.40 9.99 -10.30
CA GLY A 69 -8.76 10.85 -9.31
C GLY A 69 -8.89 10.41 -7.87
N ALA A 70 -9.22 9.13 -7.60
CA ALA A 70 -9.24 8.61 -6.23
C ALA A 70 -7.85 8.75 -5.56
N PRO A 71 -7.78 9.27 -4.32
CA PRO A 71 -6.54 9.68 -3.67
C PRO A 71 -5.89 8.51 -2.91
N TYR A 72 -5.52 7.45 -3.62
CA TYR A 72 -4.73 6.35 -3.05
C TYR A 72 -3.24 6.64 -3.14
N ASP A 73 -2.50 6.37 -2.07
CA ASP A 73 -1.04 6.54 -2.03
C ASP A 73 -0.33 5.31 -2.58
N LEU A 74 -0.88 4.10 -2.31
CA LEU A 74 -0.37 2.83 -2.80
C LEU A 74 -1.49 2.01 -3.42
N TYR A 75 -1.15 1.26 -4.48
CA TYR A 75 -2.06 0.35 -5.14
C TYR A 75 -1.44 -1.03 -5.33
N PHE A 76 -2.03 -2.05 -4.73
CA PHE A 76 -1.67 -3.46 -4.87
C PHE A 76 -2.71 -4.18 -5.71
N SER A 77 -2.35 -4.54 -6.91
CA SER A 77 -3.22 -5.22 -7.87
C SER A 77 -2.88 -6.71 -7.98
N ALA A 78 -3.91 -7.55 -8.12
CA ALA A 78 -3.73 -8.97 -8.43
C ALA A 78 -3.25 -9.21 -9.87
N ASP A 79 -3.44 -8.23 -10.76
CA ASP A 79 -2.97 -8.27 -12.14
C ASP A 79 -2.05 -7.07 -12.41
N ILE A 80 -0.84 -7.34 -12.86
CA ILE A 80 0.16 -6.30 -13.13
C ILE A 80 -0.20 -5.40 -14.33
N ALA A 81 -1.12 -5.82 -15.18
CA ALA A 81 -1.57 -5.01 -16.31
C ALA A 81 -2.17 -3.67 -15.85
N PHE A 82 -3.03 -3.68 -14.83
CA PHE A 82 -3.67 -2.47 -14.32
C PHE A 82 -2.69 -1.40 -13.82
N PRO A 83 -1.75 -1.69 -12.92
CA PRO A 83 -0.78 -0.67 -12.51
C PRO A 83 0.17 -0.23 -13.63
N ARG A 84 0.50 -1.10 -14.59
CA ARG A 84 1.28 -0.71 -15.78
C ARG A 84 0.53 0.27 -16.66
N GLU A 85 -0.76 0.09 -16.87
CA GLU A 85 -1.61 1.01 -17.61
C GLU A 85 -1.69 2.37 -16.91
N LEU A 86 -1.87 2.40 -15.59
CA LEU A 86 -1.87 3.64 -14.81
C LEU A 86 -0.53 4.38 -14.88
N ALA A 87 0.59 3.67 -14.77
CA ALA A 87 1.91 4.26 -14.90
C ALA A 87 2.14 4.85 -16.30
N LYS A 88 1.76 4.11 -17.34
CA LYS A 88 1.85 4.57 -18.74
C LYS A 88 0.97 5.79 -19.01
N ALA A 89 -0.18 5.87 -18.39
CA ALA A 89 -1.13 6.98 -18.51
C ALA A 89 -0.77 8.20 -17.64
N GLY A 90 0.27 8.13 -16.81
CA GLY A 90 0.73 9.24 -15.97
C GLY A 90 0.02 9.36 -14.61
N PHE A 91 -0.71 8.33 -14.17
CA PHE A 91 -1.40 8.32 -12.87
C PHE A 91 -0.55 7.79 -11.71
N ALA A 92 0.65 7.28 -11.97
CA ALA A 92 1.53 6.73 -10.97
C ALA A 92 2.82 7.53 -10.83
N ALA A 93 3.34 7.64 -9.61
CA ALA A 93 4.62 8.29 -9.31
C ALA A 93 5.83 7.39 -9.60
N SER A 94 5.62 6.09 -9.82
CA SER A 94 6.67 5.11 -10.12
C SER A 94 6.17 4.06 -11.10
N GLU A 95 7.11 3.29 -11.66
CA GLU A 95 6.76 2.11 -12.44
C GLU A 95 6.12 1.02 -11.58
N ALA A 96 5.27 0.20 -12.20
CA ALA A 96 4.69 -0.97 -11.56
C ALA A 96 5.75 -2.05 -11.32
N LYS A 97 5.80 -2.57 -10.10
CA LYS A 97 6.72 -3.64 -9.70
C LYS A 97 5.93 -4.89 -9.33
N PRO A 98 6.32 -6.08 -9.80
CA PRO A 98 5.72 -7.32 -9.31
C PRO A 98 6.12 -7.54 -7.85
N TYR A 99 5.16 -7.85 -6.98
CA TYR A 99 5.41 -8.18 -5.58
C TYR A 99 5.33 -9.70 -5.31
N ALA A 100 4.66 -10.45 -6.20
CA ALA A 100 4.53 -11.90 -6.10
C ALA A 100 4.24 -12.52 -7.47
N PHE A 101 4.50 -13.82 -7.60
CA PHE A 101 4.10 -14.62 -8.75
C PHE A 101 3.15 -15.71 -8.29
N GLY A 102 1.89 -15.66 -8.76
CA GLY A 102 0.92 -16.71 -8.56
C GLY A 102 1.11 -17.86 -9.56
N ARG A 103 0.79 -19.06 -9.12
CA ARG A 103 0.72 -20.24 -9.99
C ARG A 103 -0.71 -20.77 -9.93
N ILE A 104 -1.29 -20.98 -11.09
CA ILE A 104 -2.62 -21.56 -11.23
C ILE A 104 -2.43 -22.99 -11.73
N VAL A 105 -3.11 -23.93 -11.07
CA VAL A 105 -3.17 -25.33 -11.53
C VAL A 105 -4.63 -25.69 -11.77
N LEU A 106 -4.87 -26.45 -12.83
CA LEU A 106 -6.16 -27.08 -13.07
C LEU A 106 -6.14 -28.44 -12.37
N TRP A 107 -7.07 -28.64 -11.45
CA TRP A 107 -7.23 -29.90 -10.76
C TRP A 107 -8.61 -30.49 -11.07
N SER A 108 -8.68 -31.80 -11.28
CA SER A 108 -9.91 -32.55 -11.44
C SER A 108 -9.77 -33.91 -10.77
N ASP A 109 -10.79 -34.35 -10.08
CA ASP A 109 -10.92 -35.68 -9.50
C ASP A 109 -11.17 -36.78 -10.55
N GLN A 110 -11.52 -36.34 -11.80
CA GLN A 110 -11.77 -37.24 -12.92
C GLN A 110 -10.84 -36.91 -14.10
N ALA A 111 -9.79 -37.71 -14.25
CA ALA A 111 -8.76 -37.52 -15.27
C ALA A 111 -9.29 -37.45 -16.72
N THR A 112 -10.48 -37.99 -17.00
CA THR A 112 -11.07 -38.07 -18.32
C THR A 112 -11.75 -36.78 -18.79
N ARG A 113 -12.03 -35.82 -17.91
CA ARG A 113 -12.73 -34.58 -18.26
C ARG A 113 -11.86 -33.40 -18.63
N VAL A 114 -10.56 -33.49 -18.38
CA VAL A 114 -9.64 -32.36 -18.55
C VAL A 114 -9.15 -32.20 -19.99
N TYR A 115 -9.24 -33.23 -20.81
CA TYR A 115 -8.65 -33.22 -22.17
C TYR A 115 -9.57 -32.71 -23.29
N GLY A 116 -10.75 -32.20 -22.97
CA GLY A 116 -11.79 -31.91 -23.97
C GLY A 116 -11.94 -30.48 -24.44
N SER A 117 -11.22 -29.47 -23.96
CA SER A 117 -11.58 -28.08 -24.31
C SER A 117 -10.43 -27.06 -24.28
N ILE A 118 -9.23 -27.46 -24.60
CA ILE A 118 -8.16 -26.49 -24.88
C ILE A 118 -7.78 -26.62 -26.33
N SER A 119 -8.62 -26.09 -27.20
CA SER A 119 -8.30 -25.82 -28.60
C SER A 119 -8.58 -24.36 -28.88
#